data_d7d10c940fc7411aed4eb0972e6752ab
#
_entry.id   d7d10c940fc7411aed4eb0972e6752ab
#
_cell.length_a   1.000
_cell.length_b   1.000
_cell.length_c   1.000
_cell.angle_alpha   90.00
_cell.angle_beta   90.00
_cell.angle_gamma   90.00
#
_symmetry.space_group_name_H-M   'P 1'
#
loop_
_entity.id
_entity.type
_entity.pdbx_description
1 polymer ?
#
loop_
_entity_poly.entity_id
_entity_poly.type
_entity_poly.pdbx_seq_one_letter_code
_entity_poly.pdbx_strand_id
1 'polypeptide(L)'
;MPSGKATSVEKWSEYLALRRQGQSMWSASKNVGLSYHACKDAEAGKAPRNYVAAEEILGELVAPHVPEENELCPEAKEALDNIAVFARRYFGIILQPWQVEATEKIFNLLETEYEEYVVINAPPGTGKSTFFAKVLPAWATCRNRAIRGMIGSHSQRTAEWYARRLRAEFDRSLPVKAELNDVRLNLAVDAEATLQQDFGMFKPDSSEIWRAEAFTVLQKDDTPLSQKEPTWSAFGMDSGFLGGRFDLVIWDDVYDPRKMRSADAREDMRRWWDEVAETRLEPGGLLVLQGQRMSADDIYRYALDKVAPPDDYELEEFDPEDAPDDWRKYHHIKYKAHYAELCDGNPDNHKPSGEAWPKGCLLYPRRLPWRRLRHIKAQTPERFEVLYQQSDIDPANVLVNPLWVSGGKGADGVEHPGCWDNDRDLWELPLGVSDDLFVIATADPSPSNYWAIQCWAYNPNTEFRYLLESYRRKMDAPSFLDWNHENQKFTGIAEEWWQISNNMGHPITHWVIEANAAQKFILQYDHFRRWAALRNVQLIPHYTHSKNKGDPKYGVQMLAPLWRVGRVRLPGKQNSEARPHSLLLVNEVTRWNAEGTGARTD
;
A
#
# COMPACT_ATOMS: atom_id res chain seq x y z
N MET A 1 63.19 8.01 -18.13
CA MET A 1 61.97 8.46 -17.47
C MET A 1 61.87 9.96 -17.67
N PRO A 2 60.80 10.53 -18.19
CA PRO A 2 60.68 11.99 -18.28
C PRO A 2 60.50 12.53 -16.88
N SER A 3 61.33 13.49 -16.46
CA SER A 3 61.21 14.26 -15.24
C SER A 3 59.88 15.03 -15.27
N GLY A 4 58.86 14.51 -14.57
CA GLY A 4 57.61 15.22 -14.39
C GLY A 4 57.90 16.58 -13.74
N LYS A 5 57.42 17.66 -14.36
CA LYS A 5 57.45 18.99 -13.74
C LYS A 5 56.78 18.88 -12.35
N ALA A 6 57.48 19.28 -11.30
CA ALA A 6 56.92 19.33 -9.96
C ALA A 6 55.63 20.20 -9.99
N THR A 7 54.52 19.69 -9.42
CA THR A 7 53.27 20.45 -9.28
C THR A 7 53.53 21.72 -8.51
N SER A 8 53.04 22.86 -8.98
CA SER A 8 53.29 24.16 -8.36
C SER A 8 52.61 24.28 -6.99
N VAL A 9 53.11 25.13 -6.09
CA VAL A 9 52.49 25.47 -4.81
C VAL A 9 51.05 26.02 -5.03
N GLU A 10 50.86 26.84 -6.06
CA GLU A 10 49.55 27.41 -6.43
C GLU A 10 48.49 26.35 -6.70
N LYS A 11 48.85 25.29 -7.45
CA LYS A 11 47.92 24.18 -7.72
C LYS A 11 47.58 23.38 -6.44
N TRP A 12 48.56 23.19 -5.57
CA TRP A 12 48.32 22.55 -4.29
C TRP A 12 47.51 23.43 -3.36
N SER A 13 47.72 24.74 -3.35
CA SER A 13 46.91 25.69 -2.58
C SER A 13 45.46 25.72 -3.06
N GLU A 14 45.24 25.68 -4.39
CA GLU A 14 43.89 25.60 -4.97
C GLU A 14 43.20 24.26 -4.64
N TYR A 15 43.94 23.16 -4.70
CA TYR A 15 43.47 21.85 -4.29
C TYR A 15 43.04 21.84 -2.80
N LEU A 16 43.93 22.31 -1.91
CA LEU A 16 43.67 22.38 -0.46
C LEU A 16 42.47 23.31 -0.15
N ALA A 17 42.35 24.43 -0.86
CA ALA A 17 41.22 25.32 -0.71
C ALA A 17 39.88 24.62 -1.09
N LEU A 18 39.87 23.85 -2.17
CA LEU A 18 38.69 23.07 -2.57
C LEU A 18 38.36 21.95 -1.57
N ARG A 19 39.41 21.32 -0.98
CA ARG A 19 39.27 20.33 0.11
C ARG A 19 38.64 20.98 1.36
N ARG A 20 39.07 22.15 1.74
CA ARG A 20 38.50 22.94 2.87
C ARG A 20 37.06 23.38 2.62
N GLN A 21 36.66 23.52 1.35
CA GLN A 21 35.27 23.76 0.97
C GLN A 21 34.40 22.49 0.92
N GLY A 22 34.91 21.35 1.43
CA GLY A 22 34.19 20.09 1.48
C GLY A 22 34.16 19.29 0.17
N GLN A 23 34.94 19.66 -0.86
CA GLN A 23 35.03 18.85 -2.07
C GLN A 23 35.75 17.51 -1.80
N SER A 24 35.26 16.43 -2.39
CA SER A 24 35.96 15.14 -2.36
C SER A 24 37.35 15.24 -2.99
N MET A 25 38.31 14.40 -2.53
CA MET A 25 39.66 14.34 -3.08
C MET A 25 39.63 14.17 -4.62
N TRP A 26 38.76 13.32 -5.14
CA TRP A 26 38.62 13.09 -6.56
C TRP A 26 38.12 14.35 -7.31
N SER A 27 37.08 15.01 -6.78
CA SER A 27 36.54 16.24 -7.37
C SER A 27 37.58 17.36 -7.35
N ALA A 28 38.19 17.60 -6.21
CA ALA A 28 39.23 18.64 -6.04
C ALA A 28 40.44 18.38 -6.95
N SER A 29 40.95 17.14 -7.00
CA SER A 29 42.10 16.79 -7.85
C SER A 29 41.79 16.99 -9.34
N LYS A 30 40.57 16.61 -9.78
CA LYS A 30 40.12 16.78 -11.15
C LYS A 30 39.97 18.25 -11.53
N ASN A 31 39.38 19.07 -10.66
CA ASN A 31 39.18 20.50 -10.90
C ASN A 31 40.50 21.26 -11.10
N VAL A 32 41.52 20.87 -10.34
CA VAL A 32 42.87 21.51 -10.41
C VAL A 32 43.77 20.82 -11.43
N GLY A 33 43.35 19.69 -12.00
CA GLY A 33 44.15 18.91 -12.94
C GLY A 33 45.35 18.21 -12.25
N LEU A 34 45.15 17.72 -11.04
CA LEU A 34 46.10 16.90 -10.29
C LEU A 34 45.79 15.42 -10.40
N SER A 35 46.81 14.57 -10.30
CA SER A 35 46.61 13.12 -10.22
C SER A 35 45.97 12.76 -8.88
N TYR A 36 44.88 12.00 -8.90
CA TYR A 36 44.25 11.48 -7.69
C TYR A 36 45.22 10.73 -6.78
N HIS A 37 46.10 9.90 -7.36
CA HIS A 37 47.13 9.18 -6.60
C HIS A 37 48.12 10.11 -5.90
N ALA A 38 48.51 11.19 -6.60
CA ALA A 38 49.42 12.18 -5.96
C ALA A 38 48.75 12.90 -4.78
N CYS A 39 47.43 13.22 -4.91
CA CYS A 39 46.67 13.82 -3.83
C CYS A 39 46.49 12.84 -2.65
N LYS A 40 46.19 11.58 -2.94
CA LYS A 40 46.09 10.52 -1.94
C LYS A 40 47.39 10.28 -1.18
N ASP A 41 48.52 10.24 -1.90
CA ASP A 41 49.83 10.06 -1.27
C ASP A 41 50.20 11.27 -0.43
N ALA A 42 49.85 12.49 -0.88
CA ALA A 42 50.12 13.72 -0.12
C ALA A 42 49.32 13.76 1.20
N GLU A 43 48.01 13.49 1.16
CA GLU A 43 47.16 13.46 2.36
C GLU A 43 47.47 12.26 3.27
N ALA A 44 48.07 11.18 2.75
CA ALA A 44 48.54 10.03 3.54
C ALA A 44 49.95 10.22 4.15
N GLY A 45 50.46 11.46 4.22
CA GLY A 45 51.75 11.78 4.83
C GLY A 45 52.96 11.58 3.95
N LYS A 46 52.80 11.29 2.64
CA LYS A 46 53.88 11.25 1.64
C LYS A 46 53.92 12.53 0.80
N ALA A 47 53.68 13.64 1.46
CA ALA A 47 53.49 14.94 0.84
C ALA A 47 54.76 15.46 0.11
N PRO A 48 54.67 15.93 -1.14
CA PRO A 48 55.79 16.62 -1.79
C PRO A 48 56.02 18.00 -1.17
N ARG A 49 57.24 18.54 -1.30
CA ARG A 49 57.59 19.84 -0.69
C ARG A 49 56.61 20.96 -1.04
N ASN A 50 56.11 21.02 -2.25
CA ASN A 50 55.18 22.05 -2.68
C ASN A 50 53.77 21.88 -2.07
N TYR A 51 53.38 20.67 -1.67
CA TYR A 51 52.17 20.43 -0.91
C TYR A 51 52.34 20.97 0.54
N VAL A 52 53.45 20.64 1.20
CA VAL A 52 53.76 21.12 2.56
C VAL A 52 53.80 22.65 2.59
N ALA A 53 54.44 23.28 1.59
CA ALA A 53 54.49 24.74 1.49
C ALA A 53 53.08 25.35 1.26
N ALA A 54 52.20 24.66 0.52
CA ALA A 54 50.80 25.08 0.34
C ALA A 54 49.98 24.91 1.62
N GLU A 55 50.24 23.86 2.40
CA GLU A 55 49.64 23.63 3.73
C GLU A 55 50.04 24.70 4.73
N GLU A 56 51.33 25.08 4.77
CA GLU A 56 51.82 26.16 5.60
C GLU A 56 51.15 27.50 5.29
N ILE A 57 50.90 27.77 4.01
CA ILE A 57 50.22 28.99 3.53
C ILE A 57 48.73 29.01 3.89
N LEU A 58 48.07 27.89 3.81
CA LEU A 58 46.62 27.76 4.02
C LEU A 58 46.25 27.26 5.42
N GLY A 59 47.25 26.87 6.25
CA GLY A 59 47.08 26.19 7.51
C GLY A 59 46.84 24.69 7.34
N GLU A 60 46.78 23.95 8.43
CA GLU A 60 46.53 22.50 8.40
C GLU A 60 45.26 22.15 7.68
N LEU A 61 45.31 21.14 6.82
CA LEU A 61 44.11 20.59 6.20
C LEU A 61 43.26 19.95 7.29
N VAL A 62 42.06 20.43 7.48
CA VAL A 62 41.11 19.79 8.37
C VAL A 62 40.73 18.44 7.78
N ALA A 63 40.91 17.35 8.52
CA ALA A 63 40.47 16.01 8.11
C ALA A 63 38.98 16.02 7.75
N PRO A 64 38.52 15.11 6.89
CA PRO A 64 37.10 14.95 6.63
C PRO A 64 36.36 14.77 7.96
N HIS A 65 35.50 15.70 8.26
CA HIS A 65 34.80 15.79 9.53
C HIS A 65 33.31 15.68 9.33
N VAL A 66 32.66 14.92 10.20
CA VAL A 66 31.20 14.89 10.32
C VAL A 66 30.83 15.83 11.47
N PRO A 67 30.18 16.97 11.20
CA PRO A 67 29.86 17.94 12.24
C PRO A 67 28.99 17.30 13.34
N GLU A 68 29.26 17.68 14.58
CA GLU A 68 28.35 17.42 15.68
C GLU A 68 27.16 18.36 15.60
N GLU A 69 26.06 17.99 16.26
CA GLU A 69 24.82 18.76 16.22
C GLU A 69 25.01 20.22 16.70
N ASN A 70 25.88 20.43 17.70
CA ASN A 70 26.21 21.77 18.21
C ASN A 70 27.03 22.64 17.24
N GLU A 71 27.69 22.02 16.25
CA GLU A 71 28.47 22.69 15.20
C GLU A 71 27.62 23.07 14.00
N LEU A 72 26.39 22.53 13.85
CA LEU A 72 25.48 22.84 12.76
C LEU A 72 24.99 24.29 12.86
N CYS A 73 24.89 24.96 11.71
CA CYS A 73 24.26 26.28 11.63
C CYS A 73 22.76 26.21 12.01
N PRO A 74 22.16 27.31 12.47
CA PRO A 74 20.74 27.33 12.87
C PRO A 74 19.79 26.83 11.78
N GLU A 75 20.06 27.16 10.51
CA GLU A 75 19.25 26.75 9.38
C GLU A 75 19.35 25.25 9.09
N ALA A 76 20.51 24.64 9.35
CA ALA A 76 20.69 23.18 9.24
C ALA A 76 19.95 22.45 10.35
N LYS A 77 19.96 22.99 11.58
CA LYS A 77 19.17 22.43 12.71
C LYS A 77 17.67 22.50 12.41
N GLU A 78 17.18 23.67 11.98
CA GLU A 78 15.78 23.82 11.57
C GLU A 78 15.40 22.82 10.46
N ALA A 79 16.30 22.57 9.50
CA ALA A 79 16.08 21.61 8.42
C ALA A 79 16.03 20.16 8.92
N LEU A 80 16.77 19.79 9.97
CA LEU A 80 16.65 18.46 10.59
C LEU A 80 15.32 18.25 11.30
N ASP A 81 14.75 19.30 11.88
CA ASP A 81 13.47 19.24 12.58
C ASP A 81 12.28 19.36 11.62
N ASN A 82 12.47 20.00 10.44
CA ASN A 82 11.41 20.28 9.51
C ASN A 82 11.77 19.86 8.07
N ILE A 83 11.18 18.77 7.60
CA ILE A 83 11.44 18.23 6.26
C ILE A 83 11.06 19.21 5.14
N ALA A 84 10.11 20.12 5.34
CA ALA A 84 9.74 21.10 4.32
C ALA A 84 10.86 22.13 4.15
N VAL A 85 11.48 22.57 5.25
CA VAL A 85 12.69 23.41 5.25
C VAL A 85 13.85 22.67 4.60
N PHE A 86 14.06 21.40 4.96
CA PHE A 86 15.10 20.54 4.38
C PHE A 86 14.96 20.41 2.86
N ALA A 87 13.76 20.06 2.39
CA ALA A 87 13.50 19.90 0.97
C ALA A 87 13.72 21.19 0.17
N ARG A 88 13.30 22.32 0.74
CA ARG A 88 13.49 23.63 0.12
C ARG A 88 14.96 24.03 0.08
N ARG A 89 15.67 23.93 1.24
CA ARG A 89 17.05 24.38 1.39
C ARG A 89 18.03 23.60 0.50
N TYR A 90 17.92 22.27 0.46
CA TYR A 90 18.93 21.43 -0.20
C TYR A 90 18.51 20.94 -1.60
N PHE A 91 17.21 20.85 -1.87
CA PHE A 91 16.70 20.35 -3.16
C PHE A 91 15.94 21.42 -3.95
N GLY A 92 15.68 22.56 -3.36
CA GLY A 92 14.82 23.59 -3.96
C GLY A 92 13.37 23.14 -4.15
N ILE A 93 12.91 22.08 -3.48
CA ILE A 93 11.57 21.50 -3.64
C ILE A 93 10.61 22.13 -2.65
N ILE A 94 9.46 22.60 -3.13
CA ILE A 94 8.37 23.08 -2.27
C ILE A 94 7.44 21.90 -2.01
N LEU A 95 7.53 21.32 -0.80
CA LEU A 95 6.66 20.22 -0.39
C LEU A 95 5.21 20.67 -0.24
N GLN A 96 4.30 19.78 -0.55
CA GLN A 96 2.87 19.97 -0.34
C GLN A 96 2.48 19.53 1.08
N PRO A 97 1.39 20.05 1.65
CA PRO A 97 0.96 19.71 3.01
C PRO A 97 0.84 18.20 3.26
N TRP A 98 0.35 17.44 2.28
CA TRP A 98 0.23 15.99 2.40
C TRP A 98 1.58 15.24 2.55
N GLN A 99 2.66 15.78 1.97
CA GLN A 99 4.00 15.18 2.09
C GLN A 99 4.59 15.43 3.47
N VAL A 100 4.34 16.59 4.04
CA VAL A 100 4.73 16.93 5.42
C VAL A 100 3.95 16.04 6.40
N GLU A 101 2.64 15.97 6.27
CA GLU A 101 1.78 15.10 7.09
C GLU A 101 2.18 13.63 7.00
N ALA A 102 2.47 13.13 5.78
CA ALA A 102 2.93 11.75 5.61
C ALA A 102 4.24 11.49 6.36
N THR A 103 5.16 12.47 6.36
CA THR A 103 6.42 12.35 7.10
C THR A 103 6.19 12.27 8.60
N GLU A 104 5.37 13.16 9.15
CA GLU A 104 5.05 13.17 10.57
C GLU A 104 4.44 11.84 11.02
N LYS A 105 3.50 11.30 10.24
CA LYS A 105 2.90 9.98 10.52
C LYS A 105 3.93 8.84 10.45
N ILE A 106 4.84 8.86 9.48
CA ILE A 106 5.88 7.85 9.32
C ILE A 106 6.87 7.90 10.50
N PHE A 107 7.31 9.10 10.88
CA PHE A 107 8.33 9.24 11.93
C PHE A 107 7.79 8.94 13.32
N ASN A 108 6.50 9.19 13.58
CA ASN A 108 5.85 8.75 14.80
C ASN A 108 5.86 7.22 14.95
N LEU A 109 5.85 6.47 13.85
CA LEU A 109 5.98 5.02 13.87
C LEU A 109 7.42 4.54 14.12
N LEU A 110 8.44 5.32 13.76
CA LEU A 110 9.85 5.00 14.06
C LEU A 110 10.24 5.18 15.54
N GLU A 111 9.36 5.73 16.36
CA GLU A 111 9.58 5.90 17.79
C GLU A 111 9.14 4.67 18.60
N THR A 112 8.57 3.66 17.96
CA THR A 112 8.16 2.41 18.61
C THR A 112 9.34 1.43 18.71
N GLU A 113 9.27 0.49 19.66
CA GLU A 113 10.26 -0.58 19.80
C GLU A 113 9.98 -1.77 18.85
N TYR A 114 8.83 -1.74 18.16
CA TYR A 114 8.36 -2.81 17.28
C TYR A 114 8.69 -2.54 15.81
N GLU A 115 8.58 -3.58 15.00
CA GLU A 115 8.59 -3.47 13.54
C GLU A 115 7.29 -2.84 13.07
N GLU A 116 7.37 -1.74 12.34
CA GLU A 116 6.22 -1.03 11.85
C GLU A 116 6.10 -1.10 10.33
N TYR A 117 4.86 -1.16 9.86
CA TYR A 117 4.54 -1.33 8.45
C TYR A 117 3.52 -0.29 8.00
N VAL A 118 3.80 0.42 6.91
CA VAL A 118 2.88 1.43 6.38
C VAL A 118 2.67 1.30 4.88
N VAL A 119 1.43 1.37 4.44
CA VAL A 119 1.04 1.52 3.03
C VAL A 119 0.66 2.97 2.78
N ILE A 120 1.32 3.60 1.81
CA ILE A 120 1.02 4.97 1.41
C ILE A 120 0.53 4.99 -0.02
N ASN A 121 -0.74 5.32 -0.20
CA ASN A 121 -1.35 5.45 -1.50
C ASN A 121 -1.59 6.93 -1.85
N ALA A 122 -1.00 7.38 -2.96
CA ALA A 122 -1.20 8.73 -3.48
C ALA A 122 -1.26 8.74 -5.01
N PRO A 123 -1.96 9.72 -5.63
CA PRO A 123 -2.17 9.77 -7.07
C PRO A 123 -0.90 9.85 -7.91
N PRO A 124 -0.95 9.42 -9.18
CA PRO A 124 0.16 9.61 -10.10
C PRO A 124 0.44 11.09 -10.34
N GLY A 125 1.72 11.44 -10.53
CA GLY A 125 2.16 12.80 -10.81
C GLY A 125 2.20 13.75 -9.61
N THR A 126 2.06 13.24 -8.37
CA THR A 126 2.16 14.04 -7.14
C THR A 126 3.59 14.19 -6.60
N GLY A 127 4.58 13.56 -7.24
CA GLY A 127 5.98 13.64 -6.82
C GLY A 127 6.37 12.61 -5.74
N LYS A 128 5.60 11.54 -5.59
CA LYS A 128 5.85 10.43 -4.63
C LYS A 128 7.30 9.96 -4.64
N SER A 129 7.76 9.44 -5.79
CA SER A 129 9.11 8.87 -5.90
C SER A 129 10.21 9.90 -5.64
N THR A 130 10.02 11.16 -6.02
CA THR A 130 10.98 12.21 -5.68
C THR A 130 11.03 12.44 -4.17
N PHE A 131 9.92 12.34 -3.50
CA PHE A 131 9.84 12.50 -2.06
C PHE A 131 10.35 11.27 -1.33
N PHE A 132 9.75 10.08 -1.55
CA PHE A 132 10.05 8.87 -0.80
C PHE A 132 11.39 8.21 -1.17
N ALA A 133 11.84 8.31 -2.43
CA ALA A 133 13.08 7.70 -2.86
C ALA A 133 14.27 8.68 -2.96
N LYS A 134 14.11 9.95 -2.56
CA LYS A 134 15.18 10.94 -2.59
C LYS A 134 15.20 11.87 -1.36
N VAL A 135 14.13 12.65 -1.12
CA VAL A 135 14.12 13.66 -0.04
C VAL A 135 14.11 13.00 1.33
N LEU A 136 13.18 12.07 1.56
CA LEU A 136 13.04 11.36 2.84
C LEU A 136 14.28 10.55 3.21
N PRO A 137 14.88 9.73 2.30
CA PRO A 137 16.13 9.03 2.59
C PRO A 137 17.30 9.96 2.90
N ALA A 138 17.42 11.08 2.18
CA ALA A 138 18.46 12.05 2.44
C ALA A 138 18.31 12.70 3.83
N TRP A 139 17.08 13.06 4.20
CA TRP A 139 16.76 13.62 5.51
C TRP A 139 17.02 12.62 6.64
N ALA A 140 16.60 11.37 6.48
CA ALA A 140 16.88 10.30 7.45
C ALA A 140 18.39 10.09 7.64
N THR A 141 19.18 10.11 6.55
CA THR A 141 20.64 9.97 6.61
C THR A 141 21.29 11.16 7.31
N CYS A 142 20.82 12.40 7.10
CA CYS A 142 21.37 13.57 7.80
C CYS A 142 21.05 13.54 9.30
N ARG A 143 19.93 12.97 9.71
CA ARG A 143 19.57 12.75 11.12
C ARG A 143 20.35 11.61 11.77
N ASN A 144 20.57 10.54 11.01
CA ASN A 144 21.33 9.37 11.49
C ASN A 144 22.15 8.76 10.35
N ARG A 145 23.45 8.99 10.33
CA ARG A 145 24.35 8.44 9.31
C ARG A 145 24.55 6.93 9.43
N ALA A 146 24.29 6.36 10.60
CA ALA A 146 24.38 4.93 10.85
C ALA A 146 23.12 4.16 10.40
N ILE A 147 22.11 4.84 9.82
CA ILE A 147 20.91 4.20 9.32
C ILE A 147 21.24 3.18 8.23
N ARG A 148 20.61 2.00 8.31
CA ARG A 148 20.66 0.98 7.26
C ARG A 148 19.36 1.06 6.48
N GLY A 149 19.44 1.67 5.30
CA GLY A 149 18.28 1.93 4.45
C GLY A 149 18.25 1.03 3.20
N MET A 150 17.05 0.74 2.75
CA MET A 150 16.81 0.05 1.49
C MET A 150 15.82 0.81 0.62
N ILE A 151 16.12 0.95 -0.66
CA ILE A 151 15.19 1.45 -1.67
C ILE A 151 14.87 0.33 -2.65
N GLY A 152 13.62 -0.11 -2.66
CA GLY A 152 13.11 -1.15 -3.53
C GLY A 152 12.18 -0.64 -4.63
N SER A 153 12.08 -1.36 -5.74
CA SER A 153 11.12 -1.09 -6.82
C SER A 153 10.80 -2.36 -7.61
N HIS A 154 9.86 -2.26 -8.57
CA HIS A 154 9.48 -3.39 -9.44
C HIS A 154 10.64 -3.99 -10.25
N SER A 155 11.77 -3.31 -10.39
CA SER A 155 12.97 -3.81 -11.08
C SER A 155 14.25 -3.27 -10.45
N GLN A 156 15.33 -4.08 -10.53
CA GLN A 156 16.66 -3.71 -10.04
C GLN A 156 17.16 -2.41 -10.67
N ARG A 157 16.99 -2.26 -11.99
CA ARG A 157 17.38 -1.05 -12.72
C ARG A 157 16.72 0.22 -12.17
N THR A 158 15.44 0.15 -11.79
CA THR A 158 14.70 1.29 -11.26
C THR A 158 15.18 1.62 -9.84
N ALA A 159 15.38 0.62 -8.99
CA ALA A 159 15.89 0.81 -7.64
C ALA A 159 17.30 1.43 -7.66
N GLU A 160 18.20 0.93 -8.51
CA GLU A 160 19.54 1.51 -8.69
C GLU A 160 19.51 2.95 -9.22
N TRP A 161 18.53 3.29 -10.05
CA TRP A 161 18.36 4.66 -10.52
C TRP A 161 17.98 5.61 -9.36
N TYR A 162 17.12 5.17 -8.44
CA TYR A 162 16.80 5.93 -7.24
C TYR A 162 18.02 6.09 -6.32
N ALA A 163 18.73 5.00 -6.01
CA ALA A 163 19.92 5.05 -5.16
C ALA A 163 21.03 5.92 -5.77
N ARG A 164 21.21 5.86 -7.10
CA ARG A 164 22.16 6.74 -7.82
C ARG A 164 21.81 8.21 -7.67
N ARG A 165 20.52 8.55 -7.77
CA ARG A 165 20.07 9.94 -7.58
C ARG A 165 20.25 10.40 -6.13
N LEU A 166 19.92 9.57 -5.16
CA LEU A 166 20.14 9.85 -3.74
C LEU A 166 21.64 10.08 -3.46
N ARG A 167 22.49 9.15 -3.90
CA ARG A 167 23.95 9.26 -3.75
C ARG A 167 24.52 10.53 -4.40
N ALA A 168 23.99 10.94 -5.55
CA ALA A 168 24.44 12.15 -6.22
C ALA A 168 24.18 13.43 -5.39
N GLU A 169 23.16 13.44 -4.55
CA GLU A 169 22.90 14.57 -3.67
C GLU A 169 23.93 14.65 -2.52
N PHE A 170 24.40 13.51 -2.03
CA PHE A 170 25.46 13.44 -1.03
C PHE A 170 26.85 13.83 -1.58
N ASP A 171 27.05 13.75 -2.90
CA ASP A 171 28.31 14.11 -3.58
C ASP A 171 28.24 15.51 -4.25
N ARG A 172 27.13 16.23 -4.05
CA ARG A 172 26.89 17.53 -4.69
C ARG A 172 27.61 18.66 -3.98
N SER A 173 28.43 19.41 -4.73
CA SER A 173 29.20 20.55 -4.22
C SER A 173 28.57 21.92 -4.46
N LEU A 174 27.59 22.02 -5.38
CA LEU A 174 26.90 23.27 -5.70
C LEU A 174 25.39 23.14 -5.55
N PRO A 175 24.70 24.17 -5.03
CA PRO A 175 23.25 24.17 -4.90
C PRO A 175 22.54 23.95 -6.23
N VAL A 176 21.38 23.28 -6.18
CA VAL A 176 20.55 22.99 -7.35
C VAL A 176 19.87 24.25 -7.83
N LYS A 177 19.88 24.49 -9.15
CA LYS A 177 19.06 25.53 -9.78
C LYS A 177 17.71 24.92 -10.18
N ALA A 178 16.64 25.61 -9.84
CA ALA A 178 15.30 25.20 -10.21
C ALA A 178 15.02 25.42 -11.70
N GLU A 179 14.23 24.51 -12.29
CA GLU A 179 13.78 24.66 -13.66
C GLU A 179 12.74 25.79 -13.77
N LEU A 180 12.83 26.58 -14.86
CA LEU A 180 11.96 27.75 -15.07
C LEU A 180 10.46 27.41 -15.00
N ASN A 181 10.05 26.25 -15.51
CA ASN A 181 8.65 25.84 -15.46
C ASN A 181 8.18 25.54 -14.03
N ASP A 182 9.02 24.90 -13.23
CA ASP A 182 8.70 24.59 -11.83
C ASP A 182 8.69 25.87 -10.98
N VAL A 183 9.57 26.83 -11.26
CA VAL A 183 9.53 28.16 -10.62
C VAL A 183 8.23 28.90 -10.96
N ARG A 184 7.82 28.92 -12.24
CA ARG A 184 6.56 29.56 -12.67
C ARG A 184 5.33 28.96 -11.99
N LEU A 185 5.35 27.65 -11.76
CA LEU A 185 4.29 26.93 -11.08
C LEU A 185 4.42 26.97 -9.55
N ASN A 186 5.46 27.64 -9.02
CA ASN A 186 5.80 27.66 -7.59
C ASN A 186 5.91 26.25 -6.99
N LEU A 187 6.54 25.34 -7.73
CA LEU A 187 6.83 23.95 -7.31
C LEU A 187 8.25 23.80 -6.79
N ALA A 188 9.13 24.68 -7.23
CA ALA A 188 10.54 24.70 -6.86
C ALA A 188 11.08 26.13 -6.78
N VAL A 189 12.18 26.26 -6.06
CA VAL A 189 13.04 27.45 -5.96
C VAL A 189 14.49 27.02 -6.15
N ASP A 190 15.42 27.95 -6.32
CA ASP A 190 16.85 27.61 -6.23
C ASP A 190 17.16 27.09 -4.84
N ALA A 191 17.92 26.00 -4.74
CA ALA A 191 18.40 25.50 -3.46
C ALA A 191 19.39 26.50 -2.84
N GLU A 192 19.36 26.64 -1.52
CA GLU A 192 20.15 27.62 -0.77
C GLU A 192 21.56 27.07 -0.44
N ALA A 193 21.64 25.76 -0.17
CA ALA A 193 22.87 25.08 0.22
C ALA A 193 22.93 23.66 -0.37
N THR A 194 24.05 22.97 -0.16
CA THR A 194 24.17 21.52 -0.40
C THR A 194 24.24 20.80 0.94
N LEU A 195 23.96 19.48 0.91
CA LEU A 195 24.09 18.65 2.11
C LEU A 195 25.52 18.67 2.66
N GLN A 196 26.52 18.70 1.78
CA GLN A 196 27.93 18.75 2.20
C GLN A 196 28.30 20.06 2.89
N GLN A 197 27.72 21.18 2.50
CA GLN A 197 28.02 22.49 3.11
C GLN A 197 27.63 22.55 4.59
N ASP A 198 26.48 21.97 4.92
CA ASP A 198 25.95 22.05 6.27
C ASP A 198 26.26 20.82 7.13
N PHE A 199 26.30 19.63 6.53
CA PHE A 199 26.50 18.37 7.25
C PHE A 199 27.87 17.73 7.03
N GLY A 200 28.79 18.39 6.34
CA GLY A 200 30.12 17.84 6.04
C GLY A 200 30.11 16.77 4.95
N MET A 201 31.23 16.10 4.78
CA MET A 201 31.40 15.10 3.72
C MET A 201 30.60 13.84 4.01
N PHE A 202 29.99 13.28 2.95
CA PHE A 202 29.29 12.01 3.02
C PHE A 202 30.08 10.88 2.35
N LYS A 203 30.82 11.19 1.30
CA LYS A 203 31.58 10.18 0.58
C LYS A 203 32.86 9.84 1.34
N PRO A 204 33.07 8.58 1.73
CA PRO A 204 34.31 8.16 2.38
C PRO A 204 35.48 8.18 1.39
N ASP A 205 36.67 8.49 1.87
CA ASP A 205 37.92 8.47 1.07
C ASP A 205 38.50 7.07 0.88
N SER A 206 37.99 6.09 1.63
CA SER A 206 38.51 4.72 1.66
C SER A 206 37.85 3.81 0.61
N SER A 207 38.17 2.52 0.65
CA SER A 207 37.64 1.45 -0.20
C SER A 207 36.18 1.07 0.08
N GLU A 208 35.45 1.86 0.85
CA GLU A 208 34.04 1.68 1.14
C GLU A 208 33.17 1.64 -0.11
N ILE A 209 32.04 0.96 -0.01
CA ILE A 209 31.11 0.79 -1.13
C ILE A 209 30.51 2.16 -1.50
N TRP A 210 30.72 2.58 -2.77
CA TRP A 210 30.11 3.80 -3.33
C TRP A 210 29.62 3.54 -4.76
N ARG A 211 28.62 2.65 -4.89
CA ARG A 211 28.10 2.17 -6.18
C ARG A 211 26.61 2.52 -6.34
N ALA A 212 26.03 2.17 -7.48
CA ALA A 212 24.61 2.39 -7.74
C ALA A 212 23.73 1.40 -6.94
N GLU A 213 24.24 0.19 -6.76
CA GLU A 213 23.54 -0.89 -6.06
C GLU A 213 23.54 -0.69 -4.54
N ALA A 214 24.63 -0.10 -4.01
CA ALA A 214 24.80 0.17 -2.59
C ALA A 214 25.87 1.22 -2.34
N PHE A 215 25.72 1.98 -1.27
CA PHE A 215 26.74 2.93 -0.82
C PHE A 215 26.73 3.14 0.70
N THR A 216 27.92 3.36 1.26
CA THR A 216 28.10 3.69 2.67
C THR A 216 28.53 5.15 2.77
N VAL A 217 27.85 5.95 3.57
CA VAL A 217 28.27 7.33 3.85
C VAL A 217 29.37 7.35 4.92
N LEU A 218 30.17 8.41 4.92
CA LEU A 218 31.16 8.66 5.98
C LEU A 218 30.46 8.69 7.35
N GLN A 219 30.88 7.79 8.23
CA GLN A 219 30.33 7.64 9.57
C GLN A 219 31.03 8.59 10.54
N LYS A 220 30.45 8.80 11.72
CA LYS A 220 31.11 9.41 12.86
C LYS A 220 32.14 8.43 13.46
N ASP A 221 33.14 8.96 14.14
CA ASP A 221 34.22 8.15 14.72
C ASP A 221 33.72 7.17 15.80
N ASP A 222 32.59 7.45 16.42
CA ASP A 222 31.96 6.62 17.46
C ASP A 222 31.03 5.52 16.91
N THR A 223 30.87 5.44 15.56
CA THR A 223 30.01 4.42 14.94
C THR A 223 30.59 3.02 15.14
N PRO A 224 29.80 2.03 15.61
CA PRO A 224 30.28 0.67 15.82
C PRO A 224 30.84 0.04 14.54
N LEU A 225 32.05 -0.54 14.61
CA LEU A 225 32.71 -1.26 13.51
C LEU A 225 31.95 -2.54 13.07
N SER A 226 30.95 -2.97 13.83
CA SER A 226 30.15 -4.16 13.56
C SER A 226 29.07 -3.96 12.50
N GLN A 227 28.86 -2.74 12.02
CA GLN A 227 27.87 -2.47 10.98
C GLN A 227 28.34 -3.06 9.64
N LYS A 228 27.65 -4.08 9.17
CA LYS A 228 28.01 -4.81 7.93
C LYS A 228 27.30 -4.30 6.70
N GLU A 229 26.08 -3.77 6.87
CA GLU A 229 25.25 -3.30 5.81
C GLU A 229 25.65 -1.90 5.37
N PRO A 230 25.56 -1.58 4.05
CA PRO A 230 25.72 -0.22 3.56
C PRO A 230 24.65 0.72 4.14
N THR A 231 24.93 2.02 4.15
CA THR A 231 23.92 3.02 4.54
C THR A 231 22.67 2.93 3.67
N TRP A 232 22.83 2.73 2.36
CA TRP A 232 21.71 2.50 1.45
C TRP A 232 22.02 1.39 0.46
N SER A 233 21.01 0.52 0.24
CA SER A 233 21.03 -0.57 -0.73
C SER A 233 19.82 -0.48 -1.65
N ALA A 234 20.00 -0.85 -2.93
CA ALA A 234 18.95 -0.83 -3.96
C ALA A 234 18.59 -2.25 -4.38
N PHE A 235 17.32 -2.63 -4.31
CA PHE A 235 16.84 -3.94 -4.70
C PHE A 235 15.60 -3.89 -5.58
N GLY A 236 15.60 -4.71 -6.64
CA GLY A 236 14.42 -4.94 -7.45
C GLY A 236 13.71 -6.22 -7.05
N MET A 237 12.40 -6.28 -7.27
CA MET A 237 11.64 -7.53 -7.12
C MET A 237 12.13 -8.65 -8.04
N ASP A 238 12.76 -8.28 -9.17
CA ASP A 238 13.34 -9.21 -10.14
C ASP A 238 14.79 -9.62 -9.82
N SER A 239 15.35 -9.13 -8.71
CA SER A 239 16.69 -9.48 -8.24
C SER A 239 16.64 -10.62 -7.23
N GLY A 240 17.71 -11.43 -7.18
CA GLY A 240 17.88 -12.50 -6.19
C GLY A 240 18.23 -11.96 -4.80
N PHE A 241 17.39 -11.11 -4.23
CA PHE A 241 17.61 -10.48 -2.92
C PHE A 241 17.49 -11.51 -1.78
N LEU A 242 18.60 -11.91 -1.19
CA LEU A 242 18.65 -12.92 -0.13
C LEU A 242 19.37 -12.46 1.15
N GLY A 243 19.81 -11.20 1.28
CA GLY A 243 20.63 -10.77 2.43
C GLY A 243 20.35 -9.35 2.89
N GLY A 244 20.91 -8.99 4.06
CA GLY A 244 20.80 -7.67 4.69
C GLY A 244 19.63 -7.54 5.65
N ARG A 245 19.82 -6.64 6.64
CA ARG A 245 18.82 -6.20 7.61
C ARG A 245 18.81 -4.67 7.63
N PHE A 246 17.61 -4.08 7.68
CA PHE A 246 17.43 -2.65 7.47
C PHE A 246 16.56 -2.01 8.55
N ASP A 247 16.89 -0.77 8.90
CA ASP A 247 16.11 0.06 9.83
C ASP A 247 14.97 0.78 9.08
N LEU A 248 15.19 1.13 7.80
CA LEU A 248 14.20 1.78 6.96
C LEU A 248 14.16 1.14 5.56
N VAL A 249 13.04 0.52 5.25
CA VAL A 249 12.77 -0.11 3.96
C VAL A 249 11.73 0.71 3.20
N ILE A 250 12.07 1.18 2.00
CA ILE A 250 11.16 1.96 1.16
C ILE A 250 10.93 1.22 -0.16
N TRP A 251 9.76 0.69 -0.36
CA TRP A 251 9.32 0.10 -1.61
C TRP A 251 8.54 1.12 -2.43
N ASP A 252 9.08 1.53 -3.59
CA ASP A 252 8.48 2.52 -4.50
C ASP A 252 7.98 1.89 -5.80
N ASP A 253 6.67 2.05 -6.07
CA ASP A 253 6.00 1.59 -7.29
C ASP A 253 6.37 0.13 -7.66
N VAL A 254 6.11 -0.80 -6.72
CA VAL A 254 6.45 -2.23 -6.87
C VAL A 254 5.56 -2.98 -7.88
N TYR A 255 4.41 -2.45 -8.21
CA TYR A 255 3.43 -3.09 -9.08
C TYR A 255 3.65 -2.73 -10.56
N ASP A 256 4.00 -3.75 -11.39
CA ASP A 256 4.05 -3.61 -12.85
C ASP A 256 2.79 -4.24 -13.48
N PRO A 257 1.83 -3.43 -14.00
CA PRO A 257 0.58 -3.94 -14.56
C PRO A 257 0.77 -4.91 -15.73
N ARG A 258 1.92 -4.89 -16.40
CA ARG A 258 2.21 -5.78 -17.53
C ARG A 258 2.57 -7.18 -17.05
N LYS A 259 3.30 -7.27 -15.95
CA LYS A 259 3.71 -8.54 -15.34
C LYS A 259 2.59 -9.16 -14.51
N MET A 260 1.72 -8.34 -13.89
CA MET A 260 0.69 -8.78 -12.93
C MET A 260 -0.69 -9.08 -13.55
N ARG A 261 -0.73 -9.49 -14.83
CA ARG A 261 -2.00 -9.78 -15.53
C ARG A 261 -2.61 -11.14 -15.15
N SER A 262 -1.80 -12.14 -14.87
CA SER A 262 -2.27 -13.47 -14.49
C SER A 262 -2.45 -13.59 -12.97
N ALA A 263 -3.34 -14.48 -12.54
CA ALA A 263 -3.51 -14.82 -11.13
C ALA A 263 -2.23 -15.41 -10.54
N ASP A 264 -1.57 -16.31 -11.29
CA ASP A 264 -0.32 -16.93 -10.86
C ASP A 264 0.80 -15.90 -10.60
N ALA A 265 0.94 -14.90 -11.49
CA ALA A 265 1.94 -13.85 -11.30
C ALA A 265 1.66 -12.96 -10.06
N ARG A 266 0.37 -12.74 -9.74
CA ARG A 266 0.00 -12.02 -8.51
C ARG A 266 0.27 -12.87 -7.26
N GLU A 267 0.00 -14.17 -7.34
CA GLU A 267 0.29 -15.11 -6.24
C GLU A 267 1.80 -15.26 -5.98
N ASP A 268 2.61 -15.34 -7.04
CA ASP A 268 4.08 -15.35 -6.93
C ASP A 268 4.59 -14.05 -6.28
N MET A 269 3.99 -12.90 -6.62
CA MET A 269 4.31 -11.62 -6.01
C MET A 269 3.96 -11.58 -4.52
N ARG A 270 2.80 -12.11 -4.11
CA ARG A 270 2.38 -12.19 -2.71
C ARG A 270 3.32 -13.07 -1.90
N ARG A 271 3.65 -14.26 -2.42
CA ARG A 271 4.62 -15.17 -1.78
C ARG A 271 5.99 -14.52 -1.63
N TRP A 272 6.49 -13.87 -2.67
CA TRP A 272 7.75 -13.14 -2.61
C TRP A 272 7.70 -12.00 -1.57
N TRP A 273 6.56 -11.32 -1.46
CA TRP A 273 6.36 -10.27 -0.47
C TRP A 273 6.48 -10.82 0.95
N ASP A 274 5.82 -11.93 1.24
CA ASP A 274 5.82 -12.58 2.56
C ASP A 274 7.19 -13.16 2.93
N GLU A 275 7.81 -13.84 1.99
CA GLU A 275 9.04 -14.58 2.24
C GLU A 275 10.30 -13.69 2.21
N VAL A 276 10.27 -12.61 1.44
CA VAL A 276 11.46 -11.80 1.15
C VAL A 276 11.31 -10.35 1.60
N ALA A 277 10.30 -9.62 1.13
CA ALA A 277 10.22 -8.18 1.33
C ALA A 277 10.01 -7.77 2.79
N GLU A 278 9.12 -8.46 3.50
CA GLU A 278 8.80 -8.17 4.90
C GLU A 278 9.85 -8.67 5.89
N THR A 279 10.61 -9.72 5.54
CA THR A 279 11.52 -10.40 6.47
C THR A 279 12.85 -9.67 6.69
N ARG A 280 13.06 -8.51 6.11
CA ARG A 280 14.34 -7.77 6.13
C ARG A 280 14.37 -6.58 7.07
N LEU A 281 13.31 -6.38 7.81
CA LEU A 281 13.25 -5.31 8.80
C LEU A 281 13.97 -5.71 10.08
N GLU A 282 14.67 -4.77 10.69
CA GLU A 282 15.22 -4.92 12.05
C GLU A 282 14.16 -4.57 13.09
N PRO A 283 14.24 -5.10 14.30
CA PRO A 283 13.39 -4.64 15.40
C PRO A 283 13.46 -3.12 15.57
N GLY A 284 12.30 -2.49 15.72
CA GLY A 284 12.19 -1.02 15.74
C GLY A 284 12.34 -0.35 14.37
N GLY A 285 12.43 -1.13 13.30
CA GLY A 285 12.50 -0.63 11.93
C GLY A 285 11.16 -0.34 11.31
N LEU A 286 11.17 0.35 10.16
CA LEU A 286 9.97 0.76 9.43
C LEU A 286 10.01 0.32 7.96
N LEU A 287 8.95 -0.36 7.50
CA LEU A 287 8.72 -0.65 6.09
C LEU A 287 7.64 0.27 5.52
N VAL A 288 8.01 1.04 4.50
CA VAL A 288 7.13 1.91 3.73
C VAL A 288 6.86 1.30 2.37
N LEU A 289 5.63 0.85 2.14
CA LEU A 289 5.15 0.43 0.82
C LEU A 289 4.36 1.59 0.20
N GLN A 290 5.00 2.33 -0.70
CA GLN A 290 4.35 3.46 -1.34
C GLN A 290 4.03 3.22 -2.81
N GLY A 291 2.94 3.80 -3.28
CA GLY A 291 2.55 3.76 -4.69
C GLY A 291 1.14 4.26 -4.90
N GLN A 292 0.64 4.02 -6.09
CA GLN A 292 -0.75 4.26 -6.47
C GLN A 292 -1.49 2.94 -6.57
N ARG A 293 -2.78 2.93 -6.21
CA ARG A 293 -3.62 1.77 -6.45
C ARG A 293 -3.72 1.51 -7.95
N MET A 294 -3.69 0.25 -8.33
CA MET A 294 -3.72 -0.16 -9.74
C MET A 294 -4.91 -1.05 -10.06
N SER A 295 -5.40 -1.80 -9.07
CA SER A 295 -6.57 -2.67 -9.15
C SER A 295 -7.10 -2.97 -7.75
N ALA A 296 -8.26 -3.58 -7.66
CA ALA A 296 -8.83 -4.04 -6.38
C ALA A 296 -7.97 -5.15 -5.73
N ASP A 297 -7.22 -5.92 -6.53
CA ASP A 297 -6.41 -7.07 -6.12
C ASP A 297 -4.90 -6.81 -6.34
N ASP A 298 -4.43 -5.60 -6.04
CA ASP A 298 -3.02 -5.26 -6.11
C ASP A 298 -2.28 -5.57 -4.80
N ILE A 299 -0.95 -5.48 -4.83
CA ILE A 299 -0.10 -5.75 -3.67
C ILE A 299 -0.40 -4.83 -2.48
N TYR A 300 -0.85 -3.60 -2.74
CA TYR A 300 -1.21 -2.65 -1.69
C TYR A 300 -2.43 -3.14 -0.92
N ARG A 301 -3.44 -3.68 -1.63
CA ARG A 301 -4.60 -4.29 -0.98
C ARG A 301 -4.21 -5.53 -0.20
N TYR A 302 -3.40 -6.41 -0.81
CA TYR A 302 -2.89 -7.59 -0.14
C TYR A 302 -2.18 -7.27 1.19
N ALA A 303 -1.29 -6.27 1.19
CA ALA A 303 -0.63 -5.82 2.41
C ALA A 303 -1.62 -5.28 3.47
N LEU A 304 -2.61 -4.49 3.04
CA LEU A 304 -3.62 -3.92 3.92
C LEU A 304 -4.59 -4.96 4.53
N ASP A 305 -4.75 -6.11 3.89
CA ASP A 305 -5.60 -7.20 4.41
C ASP A 305 -4.88 -8.08 5.44
N LYS A 306 -3.57 -7.91 5.61
CA LYS A 306 -2.82 -8.64 6.63
C LYS A 306 -3.17 -8.15 8.03
N VAL A 307 -3.29 -9.10 8.94
CA VAL A 307 -3.58 -8.86 10.34
C VAL A 307 -2.48 -9.42 11.23
N ALA A 308 -2.26 -8.78 12.37
CA ALA A 308 -1.35 -9.20 13.41
C ALA A 308 -2.11 -9.15 14.74
N PRO A 309 -2.48 -10.31 15.31
CA PRO A 309 -3.16 -10.33 16.60
C PRO A 309 -2.22 -9.83 17.69
N PRO A 310 -2.75 -9.23 18.78
CA PRO A 310 -1.98 -8.85 19.95
C PRO A 310 -1.25 -10.06 20.58
N ASP A 311 -0.14 -9.79 21.26
CA ASP A 311 0.72 -10.82 21.87
C ASP A 311 0.01 -11.70 22.92
N ASP A 312 -1.06 -11.20 23.52
CA ASP A 312 -1.88 -11.88 24.53
C ASP A 312 -3.04 -12.70 23.95
N TYR A 313 -3.17 -12.73 22.60
CA TYR A 313 -4.24 -13.49 21.93
C TYR A 313 -3.82 -14.93 21.62
N GLU A 314 -4.70 -15.90 21.89
CA GLU A 314 -4.46 -17.31 21.61
C GLU A 314 -4.56 -17.59 20.10
N LEU A 315 -3.41 -17.87 19.45
CA LEU A 315 -3.32 -18.07 17.99
C LEU A 315 -4.12 -19.28 17.48
N GLU A 316 -4.43 -20.26 18.34
CA GLU A 316 -5.23 -21.43 17.97
C GLU A 316 -6.69 -21.08 17.64
N GLU A 317 -7.20 -19.98 18.18
CA GLU A 317 -8.55 -19.46 17.94
C GLU A 317 -8.57 -18.30 16.93
N PHE A 318 -7.41 -17.91 16.41
CA PHE A 318 -7.28 -16.74 15.55
C PHE A 318 -7.81 -16.97 14.14
N ASP A 319 -8.83 -16.19 13.77
CA ASP A 319 -9.30 -16.08 12.40
C ASP A 319 -8.96 -14.69 11.82
N PRO A 320 -8.08 -14.62 10.80
CA PRO A 320 -7.70 -13.35 10.19
C PRO A 320 -8.88 -12.56 9.57
N GLU A 321 -9.97 -13.23 9.21
CA GLU A 321 -11.11 -12.57 8.57
C GLU A 321 -12.05 -11.91 9.57
N ASP A 322 -12.06 -12.40 10.82
CA ASP A 322 -12.84 -11.84 11.93
C ASP A 322 -12.03 -10.81 12.74
N ALA A 323 -10.79 -10.56 12.35
CA ALA A 323 -9.91 -9.65 13.09
C ALA A 323 -10.43 -8.21 13.04
N PRO A 324 -10.45 -7.50 14.18
CA PRO A 324 -10.77 -6.08 14.25
C PRO A 324 -9.84 -5.23 13.37
N ASP A 325 -10.31 -4.06 12.94
CA ASP A 325 -9.51 -3.18 12.07
C ASP A 325 -8.24 -2.64 12.75
N ASP A 326 -8.20 -2.56 14.07
CA ASP A 326 -7.04 -2.19 14.87
C ASP A 326 -5.95 -3.28 14.93
N TRP A 327 -6.25 -4.51 14.49
CA TRP A 327 -5.27 -5.59 14.35
C TRP A 327 -4.60 -5.62 12.97
N ARG A 328 -4.84 -4.62 12.12
CA ARG A 328 -4.17 -4.56 10.80
C ARG A 328 -2.67 -4.39 10.97
N LYS A 329 -1.91 -5.28 10.31
CA LYS A 329 -0.43 -5.23 10.32
C LYS A 329 0.10 -3.94 9.71
N TYR A 330 -0.59 -3.39 8.71
CA TYR A 330 -0.17 -2.20 7.97
C TYR A 330 -1.02 -0.99 8.32
N HIS A 331 -0.39 0.09 8.74
CA HIS A 331 -1.01 1.41 8.79
C HIS A 331 -1.31 1.90 7.37
N HIS A 332 -2.49 2.44 7.13
CA HIS A 332 -2.88 2.95 5.82
C HIS A 332 -2.94 4.47 5.78
N ILE A 333 -2.08 5.08 4.97
CA ILE A 333 -2.10 6.52 4.69
C ILE A 333 -2.56 6.73 3.24
N LYS A 334 -3.75 7.29 3.06
CA LYS A 334 -4.41 7.41 1.76
C LYS A 334 -4.65 8.85 1.38
N TYR A 335 -4.18 9.25 0.20
CA TYR A 335 -4.40 10.58 -0.36
C TYR A 335 -5.17 10.50 -1.68
N LYS A 336 -6.30 11.22 -1.77
CA LYS A 336 -7.10 11.32 -3.00
C LYS A 336 -6.66 12.54 -3.81
N ALA A 337 -6.76 12.49 -5.15
CA ALA A 337 -6.49 13.68 -5.97
C ALA A 337 -7.51 14.79 -5.77
N HIS A 338 -8.77 14.43 -5.49
CA HIS A 338 -9.88 15.34 -5.22
C HIS A 338 -10.71 14.82 -4.04
N TYR A 339 -10.94 15.67 -3.08
CA TYR A 339 -11.76 15.44 -1.88
C TYR A 339 -13.13 16.07 -2.10
N ALA A 340 -14.08 15.27 -2.59
CA ALA A 340 -15.43 15.73 -2.91
C ALA A 340 -16.16 16.25 -1.67
N GLU A 341 -15.86 15.68 -0.50
CA GLU A 341 -16.38 16.07 0.82
C GLU A 341 -15.93 17.48 1.27
N LEU A 342 -14.80 17.96 0.74
CA LEU A 342 -14.26 19.29 1.00
C LEU A 342 -14.57 20.30 -0.13
N CYS A 343 -15.26 19.83 -1.18
CA CYS A 343 -15.54 20.66 -2.34
C CYS A 343 -16.78 21.52 -2.10
N ASP A 344 -16.57 22.81 -1.89
CA ASP A 344 -17.64 23.82 -1.74
C ASP A 344 -18.20 24.31 -3.07
N GLY A 345 -17.75 23.76 -4.20
CA GLY A 345 -18.11 24.21 -5.55
C GLY A 345 -17.47 25.53 -5.96
N ASN A 346 -16.60 26.11 -5.14
CA ASN A 346 -15.90 27.34 -5.48
C ASN A 346 -14.89 27.11 -6.60
N PRO A 347 -15.00 27.78 -7.76
CA PRO A 347 -14.05 27.64 -8.86
C PRO A 347 -12.60 27.96 -8.46
N ASP A 348 -12.38 28.79 -7.46
CA ASP A 348 -11.05 29.22 -7.02
C ASP A 348 -10.29 28.07 -6.34
N ASN A 349 -10.97 27.18 -5.61
CA ASN A 349 -10.37 25.97 -5.05
C ASN A 349 -9.91 24.98 -6.12
N HIS A 350 -10.47 25.04 -7.34
CA HIS A 350 -10.11 24.19 -8.46
C HIS A 350 -9.05 24.81 -9.39
N LYS A 351 -8.60 26.01 -9.13
CA LYS A 351 -7.53 26.64 -9.94
C LYS A 351 -6.15 26.10 -9.55
N PRO A 352 -5.17 26.10 -10.47
CA PRO A 352 -3.80 25.73 -10.13
C PRO A 352 -3.17 26.57 -9.02
N SER A 353 -3.63 27.80 -8.84
CA SER A 353 -3.23 28.72 -7.77
C SER A 353 -4.02 28.54 -6.47
N GLY A 354 -5.07 27.72 -6.46
CA GLY A 354 -5.87 27.44 -5.28
C GLY A 354 -5.06 26.75 -4.18
N GLU A 355 -5.61 26.80 -2.97
CA GLU A 355 -4.98 26.13 -1.83
C GLU A 355 -5.01 24.61 -1.99
N ALA A 356 -3.91 23.96 -1.57
CA ALA A 356 -3.83 22.51 -1.55
C ALA A 356 -4.57 21.95 -0.32
N TRP A 357 -4.95 20.65 -0.40
CA TRP A 357 -5.46 19.92 0.73
C TRP A 357 -4.55 20.07 1.97
N PRO A 358 -5.07 20.17 3.21
CA PRO A 358 -6.48 20.05 3.60
C PRO A 358 -7.31 21.32 3.49
N LYS A 359 -6.76 22.47 3.12
CA LYS A 359 -7.49 23.73 3.03
C LYS A 359 -8.38 23.83 1.80
N GLY A 360 -7.92 23.24 0.67
CA GLY A 360 -8.69 23.12 -0.55
C GLY A 360 -9.04 21.66 -0.86
N CYS A 361 -9.94 21.45 -1.83
CA CYS A 361 -10.42 20.11 -2.20
C CYS A 361 -9.48 19.33 -3.13
N LEU A 362 -8.42 19.93 -3.64
CA LEU A 362 -7.42 19.28 -4.50
C LEU A 362 -6.14 19.00 -3.73
N LEU A 363 -5.62 17.76 -3.87
CA LEU A 363 -4.38 17.38 -3.21
C LEU A 363 -3.19 18.24 -3.66
N TYR A 364 -3.08 18.49 -4.96
CA TYR A 364 -1.97 19.24 -5.56
C TYR A 364 -2.45 20.12 -6.72
N PRO A 365 -3.11 21.27 -6.44
CA PRO A 365 -3.78 22.09 -7.46
C PRO A 365 -2.90 22.49 -8.64
N ARG A 366 -1.61 22.75 -8.38
CA ARG A 366 -0.65 23.23 -9.38
C ARG A 366 -0.21 22.13 -10.36
N ARG A 367 -0.03 20.90 -9.89
CA ARG A 367 0.40 19.75 -10.71
C ARG A 367 -0.76 18.92 -11.26
N LEU A 368 -1.83 18.80 -10.47
CA LEU A 368 -3.07 18.10 -10.80
C LEU A 368 -4.26 19.06 -10.74
N PRO A 369 -4.31 20.10 -11.61
CA PRO A 369 -5.42 21.05 -11.62
C PRO A 369 -6.73 20.35 -12.00
N TRP A 370 -7.85 20.84 -11.50
CA TRP A 370 -9.18 20.27 -11.75
C TRP A 370 -9.49 20.05 -13.23
N ARG A 371 -9.07 20.96 -14.11
CA ARG A 371 -9.21 20.78 -15.56
C ARG A 371 -8.61 19.47 -16.05
N ARG A 372 -7.41 19.12 -15.57
CA ARG A 372 -6.73 17.84 -15.92
C ARG A 372 -7.47 16.65 -15.33
N LEU A 373 -7.82 16.70 -14.05
CA LEU A 373 -8.55 15.64 -13.35
C LEU A 373 -9.91 15.38 -13.96
N ARG A 374 -10.68 16.45 -14.25
CA ARG A 374 -11.98 16.37 -14.94
C ARG A 374 -11.88 15.72 -16.32
N HIS A 375 -10.83 16.04 -17.08
CA HIS A 375 -10.60 15.44 -18.40
C HIS A 375 -10.32 13.94 -18.29
N ILE A 376 -9.46 13.52 -17.35
CA ILE A 376 -9.16 12.11 -17.09
C ILE A 376 -10.44 11.38 -16.62
N LYS A 377 -11.20 11.97 -15.69
CA LYS A 377 -12.45 11.41 -15.20
C LYS A 377 -13.48 11.23 -16.32
N ALA A 378 -13.56 12.16 -17.26
CA ALA A 378 -14.48 12.06 -18.40
C ALA A 378 -14.06 10.98 -19.42
N GLN A 379 -12.77 10.77 -19.61
CA GLN A 379 -12.27 9.77 -20.59
C GLN A 379 -12.22 8.34 -20.01
N THR A 380 -11.82 8.21 -18.76
CA THR A 380 -11.62 6.92 -18.08
C THR A 380 -12.08 7.01 -16.63
N PRO A 381 -13.41 7.09 -16.38
CA PRO A 381 -13.95 7.30 -15.03
C PRO A 381 -13.52 6.21 -14.06
N GLU A 382 -13.45 4.97 -14.51
CA GLU A 382 -13.03 3.78 -13.77
C GLU A 382 -11.59 3.91 -13.26
N ARG A 383 -10.67 4.19 -14.18
CA ARG A 383 -9.26 4.40 -13.85
C ARG A 383 -9.04 5.64 -12.99
N PHE A 384 -9.90 6.64 -13.12
CA PHE A 384 -9.85 7.81 -12.26
C PHE A 384 -10.12 7.44 -10.80
N GLU A 385 -11.14 6.63 -10.54
CA GLU A 385 -11.46 6.22 -9.16
C GLU A 385 -10.34 5.36 -8.56
N VAL A 386 -9.78 4.41 -9.28
CA VAL A 386 -8.68 3.57 -8.78
C VAL A 386 -7.38 4.37 -8.64
N LEU A 387 -6.89 4.99 -9.72
CA LEU A 387 -5.55 5.60 -9.75
C LEU A 387 -5.48 6.97 -9.06
N TYR A 388 -6.55 7.77 -9.16
CA TYR A 388 -6.53 9.15 -8.65
C TYR A 388 -7.28 9.32 -7.34
N GLN A 389 -8.30 8.50 -7.06
CA GLN A 389 -9.03 8.51 -5.80
C GLN A 389 -8.58 7.41 -4.85
N GLN A 390 -7.69 6.53 -5.31
CA GLN A 390 -7.17 5.38 -4.55
C GLN A 390 -8.31 4.50 -4.03
N SER A 391 -9.34 4.30 -4.85
CA SER A 391 -10.49 3.48 -4.52
C SER A 391 -10.18 2.00 -4.75
N ASP A 392 -10.65 1.14 -3.89
CA ASP A 392 -10.58 -0.32 -4.06
C ASP A 392 -11.60 -0.82 -5.07
N ILE A 393 -12.59 -0.01 -5.39
CA ILE A 393 -13.73 -0.36 -6.22
C ILE A 393 -13.64 0.40 -7.54
N ASP A 394 -13.65 -0.34 -8.64
CA ASP A 394 -13.95 0.20 -9.96
C ASP A 394 -15.46 0.11 -10.19
N PRO A 395 -16.21 1.22 -10.06
CA PRO A 395 -17.68 1.19 -10.11
C PRO A 395 -18.27 0.70 -11.44
N ALA A 396 -17.48 0.69 -12.51
CA ALA A 396 -17.98 0.30 -13.84
C ALA A 396 -17.76 -1.18 -14.14
N ASN A 397 -16.80 -1.81 -13.47
CA ASN A 397 -16.48 -3.23 -13.64
C ASN A 397 -17.03 -4.13 -12.53
N VAL A 398 -17.66 -3.55 -11.51
CA VAL A 398 -18.30 -4.35 -10.45
C VAL A 398 -19.65 -4.88 -10.92
N LEU A 399 -19.97 -6.09 -10.50
CA LEU A 399 -21.24 -6.73 -10.80
C LEU A 399 -22.42 -5.92 -10.25
N VAL A 400 -22.29 -5.48 -9.00
CA VAL A 400 -23.32 -4.70 -8.29
C VAL A 400 -22.74 -3.37 -7.86
N ASN A 401 -23.25 -2.28 -8.42
CA ASN A 401 -22.83 -0.95 -8.02
C ASN A 401 -23.22 -0.70 -6.55
N PRO A 402 -22.30 -0.24 -5.67
CA PRO A 402 -22.62 0.06 -4.27
C PRO A 402 -23.82 1.00 -4.08
N LEU A 403 -24.05 1.91 -5.04
CA LEU A 403 -25.22 2.79 -5.01
C LEU A 403 -26.55 2.02 -5.15
N TRP A 404 -26.57 0.91 -5.89
CA TRP A 404 -27.78 0.08 -6.00
C TRP A 404 -28.15 -0.56 -4.67
N VAL A 405 -27.14 -0.87 -3.85
CA VAL A 405 -27.33 -1.44 -2.52
C VAL A 405 -27.74 -0.37 -1.50
N SER A 406 -27.04 0.77 -1.49
CA SER A 406 -27.32 1.87 -0.55
C SER A 406 -28.59 2.65 -0.86
N GLY A 407 -28.98 2.68 -2.14
CA GLY A 407 -30.04 3.56 -2.62
C GLY A 407 -29.60 5.00 -2.82
N GLY A 408 -30.45 5.79 -3.44
CA GLY A 408 -30.22 7.20 -3.69
C GLY A 408 -30.04 7.55 -5.18
N LYS A 409 -29.75 8.82 -5.45
CA LYS A 409 -29.66 9.36 -6.81
C LYS A 409 -28.26 9.22 -7.38
N GLY A 410 -28.14 8.56 -8.53
CA GLY A 410 -26.89 8.42 -9.26
C GLY A 410 -26.43 9.69 -9.94
N ALA A 411 -25.17 9.71 -10.38
CA ALA A 411 -24.60 10.81 -11.17
C ALA A 411 -25.29 11.00 -12.52
N ASP A 412 -25.96 9.97 -13.04
CA ASP A 412 -26.80 9.96 -14.23
C ASP A 412 -28.21 10.50 -13.99
N GLY A 413 -28.53 10.87 -12.74
CA GLY A 413 -29.83 11.36 -12.33
C GLY A 413 -30.88 10.28 -12.06
N VAL A 414 -30.52 9.00 -12.20
CA VAL A 414 -31.42 7.86 -11.92
C VAL A 414 -31.47 7.62 -10.42
N GLU A 415 -32.69 7.47 -9.88
CA GLU A 415 -32.90 7.11 -8.47
C GLU A 415 -32.97 5.61 -8.31
N HIS A 416 -32.18 5.08 -7.35
CA HIS A 416 -32.11 3.67 -7.01
C HIS A 416 -32.82 3.43 -5.68
N PRO A 417 -33.69 2.39 -5.59
CA PRO A 417 -34.50 2.15 -4.39
C PRO A 417 -33.67 1.65 -3.18
N GLY A 418 -32.45 1.16 -3.43
CA GLY A 418 -31.64 0.47 -2.42
C GLY A 418 -32.14 -0.96 -2.13
N CYS A 419 -31.31 -1.70 -1.40
CA CYS A 419 -31.57 -3.09 -1.06
C CYS A 419 -31.78 -3.32 0.44
N TRP A 420 -31.50 -2.33 1.29
CA TRP A 420 -31.58 -2.47 2.74
C TRP A 420 -32.99 -2.32 3.28
N ASP A 421 -33.40 -3.29 4.12
CA ASP A 421 -34.57 -3.22 4.99
C ASP A 421 -34.07 -2.88 6.43
N ASN A 422 -33.94 -1.60 6.74
CA ASN A 422 -33.27 -1.13 7.96
C ASN A 422 -33.98 -1.52 9.28
N ASP A 423 -35.24 -1.91 9.22
CA ASP A 423 -36.03 -2.34 10.38
C ASP A 423 -36.11 -3.88 10.50
N ARG A 424 -35.60 -4.62 9.51
CA ARG A 424 -35.70 -6.08 9.42
C ARG A 424 -34.47 -6.76 10.02
N ASP A 425 -34.74 -7.71 10.91
CA ASP A 425 -33.70 -8.58 11.48
C ASP A 425 -33.51 -9.87 10.67
N LEU A 426 -32.53 -10.69 11.07
CA LEU A 426 -32.37 -12.05 10.53
C LEU A 426 -33.63 -12.87 10.78
N TRP A 427 -33.92 -13.77 9.87
CA TRP A 427 -35.09 -14.67 9.94
C TRP A 427 -36.44 -13.95 10.08
N GLU A 428 -36.52 -12.69 9.67
CA GLU A 428 -37.76 -11.92 9.60
C GLU A 428 -38.15 -11.66 8.14
N LEU A 429 -39.44 -11.54 7.88
CA LEU A 429 -40.00 -11.13 6.60
C LEU A 429 -40.74 -9.80 6.76
N PRO A 430 -40.77 -8.94 5.73
CA PRO A 430 -41.56 -7.71 5.79
C PRO A 430 -43.06 -7.98 6.01
N LEU A 431 -43.73 -7.10 6.72
CA LEU A 431 -45.17 -7.17 6.93
C LEU A 431 -45.94 -7.16 5.62
N GLY A 432 -46.89 -8.07 5.48
CA GLY A 432 -47.76 -8.15 4.27
C GLY A 432 -47.12 -8.84 3.08
N VAL A 433 -46.00 -9.52 3.26
CA VAL A 433 -45.50 -10.45 2.22
C VAL A 433 -46.43 -11.63 2.12
N SER A 434 -46.77 -12.01 0.88
CA SER A 434 -47.68 -13.12 0.53
C SER A 434 -47.17 -14.45 1.13
N ASP A 435 -48.12 -15.34 1.47
CA ASP A 435 -47.81 -16.70 1.96
C ASP A 435 -47.16 -17.61 0.89
N ASP A 436 -47.13 -17.17 -0.39
CA ASP A 436 -46.52 -17.89 -1.50
C ASP A 436 -44.98 -17.64 -1.54
N LEU A 437 -44.27 -18.14 -0.54
CA LEU A 437 -42.82 -18.03 -0.46
C LEU A 437 -42.13 -19.40 -0.58
N PHE A 438 -41.01 -19.42 -1.31
CA PHE A 438 -40.10 -20.55 -1.32
C PHE A 438 -38.84 -20.18 -0.50
N VAL A 439 -38.56 -20.96 0.54
CA VAL A 439 -37.30 -20.80 1.31
C VAL A 439 -36.30 -21.83 0.81
N ILE A 440 -35.16 -21.31 0.38
CA ILE A 440 -34.08 -22.08 -0.25
C ILE A 440 -32.78 -21.74 0.50
N ALA A 441 -32.01 -22.76 0.85
CA ALA A 441 -30.68 -22.59 1.39
C ALA A 441 -29.62 -23.00 0.35
N THR A 442 -28.47 -22.34 0.39
CA THR A 442 -27.32 -22.63 -0.45
C THR A 442 -26.09 -22.92 0.41
N ALA A 443 -25.22 -23.77 -0.06
CA ALA A 443 -23.92 -24.01 0.59
C ALA A 443 -22.83 -24.22 -0.46
N ASP A 444 -21.69 -23.56 -0.23
CA ASP A 444 -20.42 -23.80 -0.90
C ASP A 444 -19.43 -24.39 0.13
N PRO A 445 -19.41 -25.74 0.28
CA PRO A 445 -18.60 -26.39 1.28
C PRO A 445 -17.13 -26.48 0.84
N SER A 446 -16.19 -26.17 1.71
CA SER A 446 -14.77 -26.33 1.47
C SER A 446 -14.14 -27.31 2.48
N PRO A 447 -13.32 -28.29 2.04
CA PRO A 447 -12.63 -29.20 2.94
C PRO A 447 -11.51 -28.53 3.76
N SER A 448 -10.98 -27.41 3.29
CA SER A 448 -9.79 -26.77 3.84
C SER A 448 -9.90 -25.26 4.02
N ASN A 449 -11.05 -24.69 3.66
CA ASN A 449 -11.27 -23.24 3.65
C ASN A 449 -12.64 -22.90 4.25
N TYR A 450 -13.09 -21.66 4.10
CA TYR A 450 -14.40 -21.19 4.57
C TYR A 450 -15.54 -21.81 3.78
N TRP A 451 -16.62 -22.13 4.50
CA TRP A 451 -17.90 -22.43 3.90
C TRP A 451 -18.72 -21.14 3.77
N ALA A 452 -19.32 -20.92 2.61
CA ALA A 452 -20.33 -19.89 2.41
C ALA A 452 -21.72 -20.52 2.41
N ILE A 453 -22.58 -20.09 3.33
CA ILE A 453 -23.93 -20.62 3.49
C ILE A 453 -24.90 -19.45 3.54
N GLN A 454 -25.98 -19.54 2.76
CA GLN A 454 -27.00 -18.50 2.70
C GLN A 454 -28.41 -19.11 2.72
N CYS A 455 -29.36 -18.39 3.31
CA CYS A 455 -30.78 -18.73 3.28
C CYS A 455 -31.58 -17.58 2.69
N TRP A 456 -32.42 -17.90 1.72
CA TRP A 456 -33.21 -16.93 0.95
C TRP A 456 -34.69 -17.31 0.92
N ALA A 457 -35.57 -16.32 1.13
CA ALA A 457 -36.97 -16.42 0.81
C ALA A 457 -37.24 -15.76 -0.54
N TYR A 458 -37.82 -16.49 -1.48
CA TYR A 458 -38.19 -16.03 -2.83
C TYR A 458 -39.67 -15.97 -2.99
N ASN A 459 -40.17 -14.80 -3.42
CA ASN A 459 -41.58 -14.64 -3.79
C ASN A 459 -41.72 -14.66 -5.31
N PRO A 460 -42.32 -15.69 -5.90
CA PRO A 460 -42.43 -15.83 -7.36
C PRO A 460 -43.39 -14.81 -8.01
N ASN A 461 -44.34 -14.29 -7.24
CA ASN A 461 -45.34 -13.33 -7.75
C ASN A 461 -44.78 -11.92 -7.91
N THR A 462 -43.89 -11.54 -6.97
CA THR A 462 -43.29 -10.20 -6.92
C THR A 462 -41.80 -10.18 -7.34
N GLU A 463 -41.20 -11.36 -7.49
CA GLU A 463 -39.79 -11.58 -7.82
C GLU A 463 -38.81 -11.04 -6.76
N PHE A 464 -39.28 -10.67 -5.55
CA PHE A 464 -38.42 -10.28 -4.47
C PHE A 464 -37.69 -11.49 -3.87
N ARG A 465 -36.43 -11.24 -3.52
CA ARG A 465 -35.52 -12.18 -2.81
C ARG A 465 -35.11 -11.55 -1.49
N TYR A 466 -35.52 -12.17 -0.40
CA TYR A 466 -35.22 -11.72 0.95
C TYR A 466 -34.12 -12.59 1.50
N LEU A 467 -32.94 -12.00 1.79
CA LEU A 467 -31.92 -12.70 2.55
C LEU A 467 -32.44 -12.89 3.99
N LEU A 468 -32.42 -14.12 4.47
CA LEU A 468 -32.80 -14.48 5.82
C LEU A 468 -31.58 -14.64 6.72
N GLU A 469 -30.50 -15.24 6.19
CA GLU A 469 -29.26 -15.46 6.90
C GLU A 469 -28.09 -15.64 5.90
N SER A 470 -26.87 -15.27 6.33
CA SER A 470 -25.64 -15.47 5.57
C SER A 470 -24.47 -15.72 6.51
N TYR A 471 -23.80 -16.87 6.34
CA TYR A 471 -22.59 -17.25 7.08
C TYR A 471 -21.40 -17.46 6.15
N ARG A 472 -20.25 -17.03 6.61
CA ARG A 472 -18.96 -17.40 6.02
C ARG A 472 -17.99 -17.74 7.14
N ARG A 473 -17.75 -19.02 7.37
CA ARG A 473 -16.85 -19.48 8.45
C ARG A 473 -16.22 -20.83 8.12
N LYS A 474 -15.09 -21.14 8.75
CA LYS A 474 -14.52 -22.48 8.72
C LYS A 474 -15.40 -23.42 9.50
N MET A 475 -15.75 -24.56 8.90
CA MET A 475 -16.53 -25.61 9.57
C MET A 475 -16.26 -26.96 8.95
N ASP A 476 -16.64 -28.00 9.67
CA ASP A 476 -16.62 -29.40 9.23
C ASP A 476 -18.05 -29.91 8.94
N ALA A 477 -18.16 -31.09 8.38
CA ALA A 477 -19.45 -31.70 8.08
C ALA A 477 -20.33 -31.93 9.33
N PRO A 478 -19.80 -32.36 10.50
CA PRO A 478 -20.59 -32.47 11.74
C PRO A 478 -21.15 -31.12 12.22
N SER A 479 -20.39 -30.03 12.16
CA SER A 479 -20.86 -28.69 12.52
C SER A 479 -21.99 -28.22 11.60
N PHE A 480 -21.95 -28.59 10.31
CA PHE A 480 -23.01 -28.33 9.38
C PHE A 480 -24.25 -29.17 9.66
N LEU A 481 -24.10 -30.48 9.86
CA LEU A 481 -25.17 -31.38 10.27
C LEU A 481 -24.60 -32.66 10.86
N ASP A 482 -25.10 -33.09 12.01
CA ASP A 482 -24.77 -34.37 12.63
C ASP A 482 -25.99 -35.03 13.29
N TRP A 483 -25.84 -36.31 13.65
CA TRP A 483 -26.81 -37.06 14.43
C TRP A 483 -26.31 -37.27 15.85
N ASN A 484 -26.94 -36.59 16.82
CA ASN A 484 -26.63 -36.79 18.22
C ASN A 484 -27.30 -38.08 18.73
N HIS A 485 -26.48 -39.09 19.01
CA HIS A 485 -26.93 -40.42 19.46
C HIS A 485 -27.54 -40.40 20.87
N GLU A 486 -27.11 -39.50 21.76
CA GLU A 486 -27.61 -39.39 23.14
C GLU A 486 -29.04 -38.85 23.15
N ASN A 487 -29.28 -37.81 22.38
CA ASN A 487 -30.57 -37.10 22.34
C ASN A 487 -31.48 -37.59 21.21
N GLN A 488 -31.06 -38.54 20.41
CA GLN A 488 -31.78 -39.07 19.25
C GLN A 488 -32.33 -37.98 18.32
N LYS A 489 -31.51 -36.92 18.05
CA LYS A 489 -31.91 -35.81 17.21
C LYS A 489 -30.77 -35.34 16.30
N PHE A 490 -31.13 -34.68 15.21
CA PHE A 490 -30.18 -33.95 14.38
C PHE A 490 -29.73 -32.65 15.06
N THR A 491 -28.50 -32.27 14.84
CA THR A 491 -27.83 -31.04 15.32
C THR A 491 -27.07 -30.40 14.16
N GLY A 492 -26.64 -29.16 14.33
CA GLY A 492 -25.89 -28.40 13.33
C GLY A 492 -26.75 -27.37 12.59
N ILE A 493 -26.08 -26.56 11.78
CA ILE A 493 -26.67 -25.38 11.11
C ILE A 493 -27.86 -25.76 10.22
N ALA A 494 -27.77 -26.85 9.46
CA ALA A 494 -28.86 -27.23 8.57
C ALA A 494 -30.15 -27.58 9.31
N GLU A 495 -30.06 -28.26 10.47
CA GLU A 495 -31.23 -28.54 11.30
C GLU A 495 -31.74 -27.27 11.99
N GLU A 496 -30.84 -26.43 12.52
CA GLU A 496 -31.20 -25.16 13.16
C GLU A 496 -31.97 -24.25 12.20
N TRP A 497 -31.45 -24.04 11.00
CA TRP A 497 -32.07 -23.20 9.99
C TRP A 497 -33.41 -23.77 9.51
N TRP A 498 -33.49 -25.10 9.38
CA TRP A 498 -34.77 -25.73 9.05
C TRP A 498 -35.81 -25.52 10.16
N GLN A 499 -35.43 -25.63 11.46
CA GLN A 499 -36.33 -25.37 12.59
C GLN A 499 -36.80 -23.92 12.62
N ILE A 500 -35.89 -22.95 12.44
CA ILE A 500 -36.24 -21.53 12.43
C ILE A 500 -37.21 -21.25 11.27
N SER A 501 -36.90 -21.67 10.08
CA SER A 501 -37.74 -21.45 8.90
C SER A 501 -39.10 -22.13 9.02
N ASN A 502 -39.15 -23.33 9.61
CA ASN A 502 -40.40 -24.03 9.86
C ASN A 502 -41.27 -23.29 10.91
N ASN A 503 -40.66 -22.72 11.96
CA ASN A 503 -41.36 -21.91 12.94
C ASN A 503 -41.88 -20.58 12.35
N MET A 504 -41.26 -20.07 11.32
CA MET A 504 -41.74 -18.93 10.51
C MET A 504 -42.95 -19.29 9.62
N GLY A 505 -43.31 -20.57 9.53
CA GLY A 505 -44.36 -21.06 8.61
C GLY A 505 -43.89 -21.35 7.19
N HIS A 506 -42.60 -21.15 6.89
CA HIS A 506 -42.00 -21.30 5.56
C HIS A 506 -40.74 -22.18 5.63
N PRO A 507 -40.88 -23.51 5.80
CA PRO A 507 -39.70 -24.38 5.97
C PRO A 507 -38.81 -24.38 4.74
N ILE A 508 -37.51 -24.54 4.93
CA ILE A 508 -36.55 -24.74 3.84
C ILE A 508 -36.97 -25.98 3.04
N THR A 509 -37.15 -25.79 1.74
CA THR A 509 -37.58 -26.85 0.82
C THR A 509 -36.45 -27.43 -0.01
N HIS A 510 -35.39 -26.65 -0.21
CA HIS A 510 -34.23 -27.01 -1.07
C HIS A 510 -32.92 -26.58 -0.43
N TRP A 511 -31.92 -27.43 -0.49
CA TRP A 511 -30.52 -27.08 -0.31
C TRP A 511 -29.80 -27.23 -1.64
N VAL A 512 -29.30 -26.10 -2.17
CA VAL A 512 -28.44 -26.07 -3.35
C VAL A 512 -26.99 -26.09 -2.90
N ILE A 513 -26.25 -27.11 -3.29
CA ILE A 513 -24.90 -27.36 -2.79
C ILE A 513 -23.92 -27.38 -3.95
N GLU A 514 -22.87 -26.58 -3.86
CA GLU A 514 -21.79 -26.66 -4.83
C GLU A 514 -21.13 -28.03 -4.77
N ALA A 515 -21.06 -28.71 -5.93
CA ALA A 515 -20.67 -30.10 -6.03
C ALA A 515 -19.44 -30.32 -6.92
N ASN A 516 -18.48 -29.39 -6.89
CA ASN A 516 -17.22 -29.55 -7.58
C ASN A 516 -16.34 -30.61 -6.87
N ALA A 517 -15.32 -31.12 -7.54
CA ALA A 517 -14.45 -32.22 -7.13
C ALA A 517 -14.40 -32.56 -5.62
N ALA A 518 -13.82 -31.71 -4.80
CA ALA A 518 -13.67 -31.90 -3.35
C ALA A 518 -14.96 -31.64 -2.54
N GLN A 519 -15.89 -30.85 -3.06
CA GLN A 519 -17.10 -30.41 -2.36
C GLN A 519 -18.21 -31.46 -2.36
N LYS A 520 -18.10 -32.51 -3.19
CA LYS A 520 -19.06 -33.64 -3.27
C LYS A 520 -19.24 -34.41 -1.97
N PHE A 521 -18.29 -34.33 -1.04
CA PHE A 521 -18.30 -35.08 0.19
C PHE A 521 -19.56 -34.86 1.02
N ILE A 522 -20.08 -33.61 1.06
CA ILE A 522 -21.25 -33.28 1.86
C ILE A 522 -22.54 -33.94 1.31
N LEU A 523 -22.67 -34.06 0.00
CA LEU A 523 -23.80 -34.75 -0.64
C LEU A 523 -23.77 -36.26 -0.43
N GLN A 524 -22.59 -36.82 -0.11
CA GLN A 524 -22.40 -38.24 0.22
C GLN A 524 -22.53 -38.52 1.72
N TYR A 525 -22.61 -37.48 2.53
CA TYR A 525 -22.71 -37.61 3.99
C TYR A 525 -24.07 -38.19 4.38
N ASP A 526 -24.08 -39.38 4.96
CA ASP A 526 -25.31 -40.17 5.22
C ASP A 526 -26.28 -39.45 6.16
N HIS A 527 -25.78 -38.75 7.17
CA HIS A 527 -26.63 -37.97 8.07
C HIS A 527 -27.40 -36.88 7.34
N PHE A 528 -26.76 -36.21 6.39
CA PHE A 528 -27.41 -35.15 5.61
C PHE A 528 -28.48 -35.70 4.67
N ARG A 529 -28.21 -36.79 4.00
CA ARG A 529 -29.20 -37.46 3.12
C ARG A 529 -30.42 -37.97 3.91
N ARG A 530 -30.17 -38.60 5.07
CA ARG A 530 -31.22 -39.08 5.97
C ARG A 530 -32.05 -37.93 6.52
N TRP A 531 -31.41 -36.86 6.97
CA TRP A 531 -32.04 -35.65 7.46
C TRP A 531 -32.95 -35.02 6.38
N ALA A 532 -32.42 -34.84 5.18
CA ALA A 532 -33.16 -34.25 4.06
C ALA A 532 -34.42 -35.06 3.75
N ALA A 533 -34.33 -36.38 3.70
CA ALA A 533 -35.49 -37.27 3.49
C ALA A 533 -36.52 -37.13 4.61
N LEU A 534 -36.11 -37.04 5.88
CA LEU A 534 -37.02 -36.89 7.03
C LEU A 534 -37.67 -35.50 7.10
N ARG A 535 -37.00 -34.46 6.65
CA ARG A 535 -37.50 -33.07 6.62
C ARG A 535 -38.19 -32.70 5.32
N ASN A 536 -38.28 -33.61 4.34
CA ASN A 536 -38.81 -33.40 2.99
C ASN A 536 -38.09 -32.25 2.26
N VAL A 537 -36.76 -32.21 2.38
CA VAL A 537 -35.88 -31.22 1.77
C VAL A 537 -35.20 -31.86 0.54
N GLN A 538 -35.19 -31.15 -0.57
CA GLN A 538 -34.50 -31.60 -1.78
C GLN A 538 -33.05 -31.11 -1.76
N LEU A 539 -32.08 -32.02 -1.99
CA LEU A 539 -30.67 -31.73 -2.15
C LEU A 539 -30.37 -31.56 -3.63
N ILE A 540 -29.98 -30.38 -4.06
CA ILE A 540 -29.68 -30.05 -5.44
C ILE A 540 -28.20 -29.82 -5.63
N PRO A 541 -27.47 -30.73 -6.30
CA PRO A 541 -26.07 -30.47 -6.63
C PRO A 541 -25.95 -29.41 -7.71
N HIS A 542 -25.11 -28.40 -7.47
CA HIS A 542 -24.77 -27.37 -8.44
C HIS A 542 -23.31 -27.49 -8.86
N TYR A 543 -23.04 -27.54 -10.15
CA TYR A 543 -21.69 -27.70 -10.69
C TYR A 543 -21.22 -26.36 -11.26
N THR A 544 -20.22 -25.78 -10.62
CA THR A 544 -19.67 -24.47 -11.01
C THR A 544 -18.32 -24.66 -11.71
N HIS A 545 -18.09 -23.92 -12.78
CA HIS A 545 -16.80 -23.80 -13.45
C HIS A 545 -16.65 -22.39 -14.03
N SER A 546 -15.42 -21.99 -14.35
CA SER A 546 -15.09 -20.63 -14.77
C SER A 546 -15.95 -20.11 -15.93
N LYS A 547 -16.37 -21.00 -16.84
CA LYS A 547 -17.20 -20.61 -17.99
C LYS A 547 -18.64 -20.28 -17.61
N ASN A 548 -19.26 -21.01 -16.67
CA ASN A 548 -20.64 -20.73 -16.28
C ASN A 548 -20.73 -19.62 -15.22
N LYS A 549 -19.70 -19.41 -14.37
CA LYS A 549 -19.65 -18.24 -13.48
C LYS A 549 -19.67 -16.92 -14.27
N GLY A 550 -18.95 -16.84 -15.37
CA GLY A 550 -18.89 -15.66 -16.24
C GLY A 550 -19.97 -15.59 -17.33
N ASP A 551 -20.89 -16.56 -17.43
CA ASP A 551 -21.91 -16.57 -18.47
C ASP A 551 -22.99 -15.49 -18.22
N PRO A 552 -23.25 -14.57 -19.18
CA PRO A 552 -24.23 -13.50 -19.00
C PRO A 552 -25.67 -13.97 -18.77
N LYS A 553 -26.00 -15.21 -19.15
CA LYS A 553 -27.37 -15.77 -19.04
C LYS A 553 -27.57 -16.60 -17.78
N TYR A 554 -26.51 -17.26 -17.30
CA TYR A 554 -26.61 -18.26 -16.22
C TYR A 554 -25.67 -17.99 -15.07
N GLY A 555 -24.72 -17.07 -15.24
CA GLY A 555 -23.71 -16.74 -14.24
C GLY A 555 -24.14 -15.61 -13.30
N VAL A 556 -23.21 -15.19 -12.49
CA VAL A 556 -23.41 -14.16 -11.44
C VAL A 556 -23.92 -12.84 -12.04
N GLN A 557 -23.55 -12.52 -13.30
CA GLN A 557 -23.97 -11.30 -13.99
C GLN A 557 -25.51 -11.18 -14.15
N MET A 558 -26.23 -12.31 -14.19
CA MET A 558 -27.70 -12.31 -14.27
C MET A 558 -28.37 -11.70 -13.04
N LEU A 559 -27.67 -11.65 -11.91
CA LEU A 559 -28.19 -11.08 -10.66
C LEU A 559 -28.13 -9.55 -10.62
N ALA A 560 -27.25 -8.92 -11.40
CA ALA A 560 -27.03 -7.47 -11.39
C ALA A 560 -28.31 -6.63 -11.60
N PRO A 561 -29.21 -6.96 -12.56
CA PRO A 561 -30.45 -6.22 -12.73
C PRO A 561 -31.36 -6.26 -11.49
N LEU A 562 -31.35 -7.36 -10.73
CA LEU A 562 -32.19 -7.53 -9.54
C LEU A 562 -31.73 -6.58 -8.41
N TRP A 563 -30.42 -6.43 -8.24
CA TRP A 563 -29.84 -5.46 -7.31
C TRP A 563 -30.17 -4.03 -7.73
N ARG A 564 -30.03 -3.73 -9.03
CA ARG A 564 -30.29 -2.39 -9.58
C ARG A 564 -31.71 -1.90 -9.31
N VAL A 565 -32.70 -2.78 -9.39
CA VAL A 565 -34.12 -2.44 -9.20
C VAL A 565 -34.63 -2.74 -7.78
N GLY A 566 -33.74 -3.08 -6.84
CA GLY A 566 -34.06 -3.34 -5.44
C GLY A 566 -34.91 -4.61 -5.22
N ARG A 567 -34.84 -5.60 -6.12
CA ARG A 567 -35.50 -6.91 -5.95
C ARG A 567 -34.78 -7.84 -5.00
N VAL A 568 -33.53 -7.51 -4.64
CA VAL A 568 -32.79 -8.13 -3.54
C VAL A 568 -33.01 -7.29 -2.28
N ARG A 569 -33.42 -7.94 -1.19
CA ARG A 569 -33.73 -7.27 0.08
C ARG A 569 -32.89 -7.86 1.19
N LEU A 570 -32.12 -7.03 1.86
CA LEU A 570 -31.16 -7.41 2.91
C LEU A 570 -31.65 -6.99 4.28
N PRO A 571 -31.56 -7.84 5.32
CA PRO A 571 -31.84 -7.42 6.67
C PRO A 571 -30.78 -6.43 7.12
N GLY A 572 -31.19 -5.27 7.64
CA GLY A 572 -30.31 -4.15 7.93
C GLY A 572 -30.49 -3.51 9.29
N LYS A 573 -31.23 -4.15 10.20
CA LYS A 573 -31.55 -3.63 11.53
C LYS A 573 -30.26 -3.24 12.28
N GLN A 574 -30.24 -2.04 12.81
CA GLN A 574 -29.13 -1.55 13.61
C GLN A 574 -29.08 -2.25 14.97
N ASN A 575 -27.87 -2.42 15.50
CA ASN A 575 -27.61 -3.09 16.80
C ASN A 575 -28.06 -4.57 16.83
N SER A 576 -28.07 -5.25 15.69
CA SER A 576 -28.29 -6.69 15.55
C SER A 576 -27.20 -7.29 14.67
N GLU A 577 -27.13 -8.62 14.58
CA GLU A 577 -26.21 -9.35 13.70
C GLU A 577 -26.62 -9.29 12.22
N ALA A 578 -27.81 -8.76 11.93
CA ALA A 578 -28.36 -8.70 10.57
C ALA A 578 -27.47 -7.92 9.60
N ARG A 579 -27.00 -6.76 10.01
CA ARG A 579 -26.18 -5.91 9.15
C ARG A 579 -24.77 -6.46 8.94
N PRO A 580 -24.02 -6.92 9.94
CA PRO A 580 -22.75 -7.60 9.77
C PRO A 580 -22.82 -8.80 8.82
N HIS A 581 -23.77 -9.71 9.01
CA HIS A 581 -23.96 -10.89 8.15
C HIS A 581 -24.29 -10.52 6.70
N SER A 582 -25.18 -9.54 6.52
CA SER A 582 -25.51 -9.04 5.17
C SER A 582 -24.33 -8.33 4.50
N LEU A 583 -23.46 -7.65 5.25
CA LEU A 583 -22.29 -6.95 4.73
C LEU A 583 -21.25 -7.92 4.14
N LEU A 584 -21.15 -9.16 4.62
CA LEU A 584 -20.30 -10.19 4.02
C LEU A 584 -20.67 -10.38 2.55
N LEU A 585 -21.96 -10.63 2.26
CA LEU A 585 -22.47 -10.78 0.90
C LEU A 585 -22.33 -9.48 0.08
N VAL A 586 -22.67 -8.33 0.66
CA VAL A 586 -22.55 -7.03 -0.01
C VAL A 586 -21.13 -6.75 -0.44
N ASN A 587 -20.16 -6.99 0.42
CA ASN A 587 -18.74 -6.81 0.13
C ASN A 587 -18.27 -7.71 -1.03
N GLU A 588 -18.74 -8.93 -1.11
CA GLU A 588 -18.42 -9.83 -2.22
C GLU A 588 -19.02 -9.34 -3.54
N VAL A 589 -20.33 -9.13 -3.61
CA VAL A 589 -21.01 -8.76 -4.86
C VAL A 589 -20.61 -7.38 -5.39
N THR A 590 -20.27 -6.44 -4.50
CA THR A 590 -19.82 -5.10 -4.89
C THR A 590 -18.34 -5.04 -5.28
N ARG A 591 -17.56 -6.08 -4.99
CA ARG A 591 -16.16 -6.22 -5.39
C ARG A 591 -15.96 -7.17 -6.56
N TRP A 592 -16.92 -8.04 -6.85
CA TRP A 592 -16.82 -9.00 -7.94
C TRP A 592 -16.88 -8.30 -9.30
N ASN A 593 -15.98 -8.70 -10.22
CA ASN A 593 -15.97 -8.24 -11.60
C ASN A 593 -16.00 -9.42 -12.58
N ALA A 594 -16.46 -9.16 -13.81
CA ALA A 594 -16.60 -10.19 -14.85
C ALA A 594 -15.27 -10.84 -15.29
N GLU A 595 -14.13 -10.19 -15.00
CA GLU A 595 -12.79 -10.69 -15.31
C GLU A 595 -12.22 -11.59 -14.19
N GLY A 596 -12.94 -11.79 -13.09
CA GLY A 596 -12.53 -12.64 -11.97
C GLY A 596 -11.35 -12.09 -11.15
N THR A 597 -11.05 -10.79 -11.29
CA THR A 597 -9.87 -10.15 -10.67
C THR A 597 -10.19 -9.38 -9.39
N GLY A 598 -11.40 -9.43 -8.88
CA GLY A 598 -11.87 -8.48 -7.87
C GLY A 598 -12.41 -9.02 -6.55
N ALA A 599 -12.66 -10.30 -6.40
CA ALA A 599 -13.02 -10.91 -5.12
C ALA A 599 -12.77 -12.42 -5.19
N ARG A 600 -12.38 -13.02 -4.07
CA ARG A 600 -12.59 -14.46 -3.91
C ARG A 600 -14.11 -14.67 -3.95
N THR A 601 -14.57 -15.43 -4.92
CA THR A 601 -15.96 -15.90 -4.97
C THR A 601 -16.02 -17.22 -4.23
N ASP A 602 -15.84 -17.20 -2.94
CA ASP A 602 -16.09 -18.36 -2.08
C ASP A 602 -17.51 -18.39 -1.61
#